data_09dfd5085bf7d2ba6cd6af323b322941
#
_entry.id   09dfd5085bf7d2ba6cd6af323b322941
#
_cell.length_a   1.000
_cell.length_b   1.000
_cell.length_c   1.000
_cell.angle_alpha   90.00
_cell.angle_beta   90.00
_cell.angle_gamma   90.00
#
_symmetry.space_group_name_H-M   'P 1'
#
loop_
_entity.id
_entity.type
_entity.pdbx_description
1 polymer ?
#
loop_
_entity_poly.entity_id
_entity_poly.type
_entity_poly.pdbx_seq_one_letter_code
_entity_poly.pdbx_strand_id
1 'polypeptide(L)'
;MAVHFVNITPQEFQEVALFKLIKENYIGSTLGSAKPYLYFANPASWSDAFEKRFINVLYKEGNNPLVDYPLKNKVFCSCFSHTRIVEAQWFVYSRTKKDELKGLIQLTFNNQQLLDELNRFNAENDADIYIGKVAYQETRKIEGRISKNNFLNVPKQFSLNCEESLIRLLLLKRNAFIAENEIRIIIVKKEPDLQSGIKLYYKCQPTDLISRITINDWFTTKGLKAQLESPIGQSINGLPCYGFTPVIDIKGKNHPRVVESHIYSHQHPKFVVV
;
A
#
# COMPACT_ATOMS: atom_id res chain seq x y z
N MET A 1 18.53 -12.03 -9.08
CA MET A 1 17.81 -11.23 -8.06
C MET A 1 16.38 -11.74 -8.00
N ALA A 2 15.80 -11.91 -6.84
CA ALA A 2 14.48 -12.52 -6.68
C ALA A 2 13.60 -11.64 -5.77
N VAL A 3 12.29 -11.76 -5.95
CA VAL A 3 11.33 -11.23 -4.97
C VAL A 3 11.31 -12.17 -3.77
N HIS A 4 11.52 -11.63 -2.58
CA HIS A 4 11.56 -12.35 -1.32
C HIS A 4 10.21 -12.27 -0.60
N PHE A 5 9.78 -13.36 0.00
CA PHE A 5 8.52 -13.44 0.73
C PHE A 5 8.78 -13.57 2.24
N VAL A 6 8.10 -12.75 3.05
CA VAL A 6 8.29 -12.69 4.51
C VAL A 6 6.93 -12.79 5.21
N ASN A 7 6.76 -13.77 6.10
CA ASN A 7 5.49 -14.08 6.79
C ASN A 7 4.31 -14.41 5.84
N ILE A 8 4.58 -14.73 4.60
CA ILE A 8 3.63 -15.17 3.56
C ILE A 8 4.40 -16.02 2.56
N THR A 9 3.77 -17.02 1.96
CA THR A 9 4.36 -17.81 0.89
C THR A 9 4.01 -17.23 -0.48
N PRO A 10 4.77 -17.54 -1.54
CA PRO A 10 4.41 -17.15 -2.91
C PRO A 10 3.01 -17.62 -3.32
N GLN A 11 2.62 -18.83 -2.93
CA GLN A 11 1.30 -19.37 -3.22
C GLN A 11 0.20 -18.59 -2.49
N GLU A 12 0.35 -18.34 -1.18
CA GLU A 12 -0.60 -17.52 -0.43
C GLU A 12 -0.74 -16.13 -1.03
N PHE A 13 0.36 -15.51 -1.48
CA PHE A 13 0.32 -14.21 -2.14
C PHE A 13 -0.50 -14.24 -3.45
N GLN A 14 -0.43 -15.32 -4.22
CA GLN A 14 -1.24 -15.45 -5.44
C GLN A 14 -2.72 -15.67 -5.16
N GLU A 15 -3.07 -16.32 -4.06
CA GLU A 15 -4.44 -16.67 -3.70
C GLU A 15 -5.20 -15.53 -2.99
N VAL A 16 -4.50 -14.61 -2.32
CA VAL A 16 -5.15 -13.49 -1.62
C VAL A 16 -5.55 -12.37 -2.59
N ALA A 17 -6.66 -11.71 -2.32
CA ALA A 17 -6.98 -10.47 -3.01
C ALA A 17 -6.19 -9.30 -2.41
N LEU A 18 -5.53 -8.51 -3.25
CA LEU A 18 -4.80 -7.32 -2.80
C LEU A 18 -5.61 -6.06 -3.08
N PHE A 19 -5.86 -5.29 -2.03
CA PHE A 19 -6.61 -4.04 -2.08
C PHE A 19 -5.72 -2.86 -1.69
N LYS A 20 -5.89 -1.74 -2.39
CA LYS A 20 -5.21 -0.50 -2.04
C LYS A 20 -6.18 0.68 -2.14
N LEU A 21 -6.27 1.47 -1.07
CA LEU A 21 -6.96 2.76 -1.11
C LEU A 21 -6.04 3.81 -1.72
N ILE A 22 -6.55 4.55 -2.69
CA ILE A 22 -5.89 5.73 -3.24
C ILE A 22 -6.85 6.91 -3.25
N LYS A 23 -6.32 8.12 -3.11
CA LYS A 23 -7.11 9.35 -3.24
C LYS A 23 -7.35 9.66 -4.71
N GLU A 24 -8.51 10.24 -5.03
CA GLU A 24 -8.91 10.59 -6.41
C GLU A 24 -7.86 11.42 -7.16
N ASN A 25 -7.19 12.33 -6.47
CA ASN A 25 -6.15 13.16 -7.09
C ASN A 25 -4.93 12.37 -7.60
N TYR A 26 -4.78 11.10 -7.20
CA TYR A 26 -3.75 10.20 -7.70
C TYR A 26 -4.23 9.25 -8.80
N ILE A 27 -5.52 9.26 -9.14
CA ILE A 27 -6.06 8.38 -10.19
C ILE A 27 -5.33 8.62 -11.51
N GLY A 28 -5.18 9.87 -11.92
CA GLY A 28 -4.49 10.21 -13.16
C GLY A 28 -3.07 9.67 -13.24
N SER A 29 -2.32 9.73 -12.15
CA SER A 29 -0.95 9.21 -12.10
C SER A 29 -0.88 7.69 -11.99
N THR A 30 -1.90 7.05 -11.45
CA THR A 30 -1.94 5.59 -11.23
C THR A 30 -2.55 4.86 -12.42
N LEU A 31 -3.54 5.43 -13.10
CA LEU A 31 -4.32 4.75 -14.14
C LEU A 31 -4.21 5.39 -15.52
N GLY A 32 -3.98 6.70 -15.62
CA GLY A 32 -4.27 7.45 -16.85
C GLY A 32 -3.14 8.30 -17.41
N SER A 33 -1.98 8.37 -16.79
CA SER A 33 -0.84 9.12 -17.33
C SER A 33 -0.16 8.35 -18.47
N ALA A 34 0.60 9.04 -19.32
CA ALA A 34 1.46 8.41 -20.33
C ALA A 34 2.45 7.41 -19.71
N LYS A 35 2.78 7.59 -18.44
CA LYS A 35 3.63 6.69 -17.64
C LYS A 35 2.97 6.45 -16.27
N PRO A 36 1.94 5.60 -16.19
CA PRO A 36 1.27 5.30 -14.92
C PRO A 36 2.22 4.59 -13.97
N TYR A 37 2.05 4.84 -12.65
CA TYR A 37 2.97 4.29 -11.65
C TYR A 37 2.28 3.95 -10.34
N LEU A 38 2.88 3.01 -9.61
CA LEU A 38 2.63 2.76 -8.20
C LEU A 38 3.70 3.50 -7.37
N TYR A 39 3.26 4.25 -6.35
CA TYR A 39 4.15 5.01 -5.49
C TYR A 39 4.56 4.21 -4.27
N PHE A 40 5.86 4.22 -3.97
CA PHE A 40 6.46 3.63 -2.79
C PHE A 40 7.07 4.75 -1.94
N ALA A 41 6.51 4.97 -0.76
CA ALA A 41 6.98 6.01 0.16
C ALA A 41 8.17 5.52 1.00
N ASN A 42 9.13 6.39 1.29
CA ASN A 42 10.09 6.10 2.34
C ASN A 42 9.35 6.07 3.69
N PRO A 43 9.48 5.01 4.51
CA PRO A 43 8.78 4.89 5.78
C PRO A 43 9.09 6.01 6.79
N ALA A 44 10.23 6.70 6.65
CA ALA A 44 10.53 7.88 7.46
C ALA A 44 9.56 9.05 7.21
N SER A 45 8.86 9.06 6.06
CA SER A 45 7.85 10.06 5.69
C SER A 45 6.42 9.72 6.16
N TRP A 46 6.17 8.53 6.71
CA TRP A 46 4.85 8.11 7.13
C TRP A 46 4.25 9.03 8.18
N SER A 47 2.92 9.17 8.18
CA SER A 47 2.20 10.02 9.13
C SER A 47 2.10 9.39 10.52
N ASP A 48 2.02 8.05 10.63
CA ASP A 48 2.00 7.35 11.92
C ASP A 48 3.36 7.47 12.61
N ALA A 49 3.38 8.23 13.70
CA ALA A 49 4.58 8.45 14.49
C ALA A 49 5.16 7.17 15.08
N PHE A 50 4.30 6.17 15.33
CA PHE A 50 4.72 4.89 15.89
C PHE A 50 5.46 4.02 14.86
N GLU A 51 4.93 3.90 13.64
CA GLU A 51 5.59 3.17 12.55
C GLU A 51 6.88 3.86 12.12
N LYS A 52 6.84 5.19 11.99
CA LYS A 52 8.00 6.04 11.72
C LYS A 52 9.11 5.87 12.75
N ARG A 53 8.79 5.52 13.98
CA ARG A 53 9.75 5.36 15.06
C ARG A 53 10.78 4.28 14.76
N PHE A 54 10.40 3.18 14.11
CA PHE A 54 11.34 2.11 13.73
C PHE A 54 12.45 2.57 12.79
N ILE A 55 12.21 3.58 11.97
CA ILE A 55 13.20 4.14 11.05
C ILE A 55 14.08 5.20 11.73
N ASN A 56 13.54 5.88 12.75
CA ASN A 56 14.16 7.08 13.32
C ASN A 56 14.77 6.89 14.70
N VAL A 57 14.65 5.71 15.31
CA VAL A 57 15.38 5.40 16.54
C VAL A 57 16.77 4.89 16.22
N LEU A 58 17.69 5.06 17.16
CA LEU A 58 18.99 4.42 17.12
C LEU A 58 18.86 2.93 17.53
N TYR A 59 19.72 2.11 16.98
CA TYR A 59 19.75 0.66 17.24
C TYR A 59 20.99 0.29 18.04
N LYS A 60 20.82 -0.66 18.97
CA LYS A 60 21.89 -1.25 19.75
C LYS A 60 21.89 -2.76 19.61
N GLU A 61 22.96 -3.32 19.08
CA GLU A 61 23.17 -4.77 18.97
C GLU A 61 24.25 -5.20 19.97
N GLY A 62 23.83 -5.83 21.07
CA GLY A 62 24.76 -6.23 22.15
C GLY A 62 25.53 -5.06 22.74
N ASN A 63 26.86 -5.14 22.71
CA ASN A 63 27.77 -4.10 23.20
C ASN A 63 28.25 -3.13 22.09
N ASN A 64 27.76 -3.28 20.87
CA ASN A 64 28.13 -2.42 19.75
C ASN A 64 27.67 -0.96 19.97
N PRO A 65 28.30 0.03 19.33
CA PRO A 65 27.83 1.41 19.37
C PRO A 65 26.42 1.55 18.82
N LEU A 66 25.77 2.64 19.17
CA LEU A 66 24.46 3.00 18.62
C LEU A 66 24.60 3.39 17.14
N VAL A 67 23.73 2.85 16.31
CA VAL A 67 23.71 3.12 14.87
C VAL A 67 22.29 3.50 14.40
N ASP A 68 22.22 4.27 13.33
CA ASP A 68 20.95 4.51 12.61
C ASP A 68 20.41 3.21 12.02
N TYR A 69 19.12 3.21 11.67
CA TYR A 69 18.52 2.11 10.93
C TYR A 69 19.25 1.94 9.57
N PRO A 70 19.89 0.79 9.32
CA PRO A 70 20.79 0.62 8.18
C PRO A 70 20.14 0.87 6.80
N LEU A 71 18.81 0.65 6.69
CA LEU A 71 18.07 0.84 5.45
C LEU A 71 17.33 2.19 5.38
N LYS A 72 17.56 3.12 6.31
CA LYS A 72 16.81 4.39 6.44
C LYS A 72 16.63 5.15 5.12
N ASN A 73 17.69 5.25 4.32
CA ASN A 73 17.69 5.98 3.06
C ASN A 73 17.66 5.05 1.83
N LYS A 74 17.38 3.77 2.02
CA LYS A 74 17.38 2.76 0.96
C LYS A 74 16.03 2.08 0.80
N VAL A 75 15.13 2.19 1.77
CA VAL A 75 13.87 1.44 1.83
C VAL A 75 12.68 2.28 1.43
N PHE A 76 11.80 1.68 0.60
CA PHE A 76 10.57 2.28 0.13
C PHE A 76 9.44 1.26 0.20
N CYS A 77 8.27 1.67 0.67
CA CYS A 77 7.16 0.76 0.95
C CYS A 77 5.86 1.22 0.29
N SER A 78 5.08 0.24 -0.16
CA SER A 78 3.70 0.41 -0.56
C SER A 78 2.83 -0.59 0.20
N CYS A 79 1.77 -0.09 0.84
CA CYS A 79 0.90 -0.87 1.71
C CYS A 79 -0.38 -1.27 0.98
N PHE A 80 -0.81 -2.52 1.20
CA PHE A 80 -2.01 -3.12 0.65
C PHE A 80 -2.77 -3.80 1.79
N SER A 81 -4.08 -3.95 1.66
CA SER A 81 -4.87 -4.88 2.49
C SER A 81 -5.08 -6.18 1.74
N HIS A 82 -5.05 -7.32 2.43
CA HIS A 82 -5.43 -8.61 1.83
C HIS A 82 -6.85 -9.05 2.20
N THR A 83 -7.59 -8.19 2.87
CA THR A 83 -9.03 -8.34 3.12
C THR A 83 -9.76 -7.14 2.55
N ARG A 84 -11.04 -7.33 2.20
CA ARG A 84 -11.88 -6.23 1.73
C ARG A 84 -11.85 -5.09 2.75
N ILE A 85 -11.61 -3.90 2.26
CA ILE A 85 -11.51 -2.70 3.09
C ILE A 85 -12.87 -2.42 3.74
N VAL A 86 -12.83 -2.28 5.07
CA VAL A 86 -14.03 -2.04 5.88
C VAL A 86 -14.34 -0.54 5.94
N GLU A 87 -15.59 -0.23 6.29
CA GLU A 87 -16.11 1.13 6.38
C GLU A 87 -15.24 2.09 7.18
N ALA A 88 -14.76 1.65 8.34
CA ALA A 88 -13.89 2.47 9.18
C ALA A 88 -12.61 2.93 8.46
N GLN A 89 -12.05 2.07 7.60
CA GLN A 89 -10.86 2.42 6.81
C GLN A 89 -11.20 3.47 5.75
N TRP A 90 -12.34 3.34 5.04
CA TRP A 90 -12.80 4.37 4.11
C TRP A 90 -12.89 5.72 4.80
N PHE A 91 -13.50 5.76 5.98
CA PHE A 91 -13.68 6.99 6.73
C PHE A 91 -12.35 7.58 7.21
N VAL A 92 -11.47 6.77 7.81
CA VAL A 92 -10.18 7.24 8.33
C VAL A 92 -9.28 7.76 7.20
N TYR A 93 -9.21 7.04 6.08
CA TYR A 93 -8.30 7.39 4.98
C TYR A 93 -8.84 8.51 4.06
N SER A 94 -10.17 8.77 4.06
CA SER A 94 -10.75 9.88 3.32
C SER A 94 -10.49 11.25 3.98
N ARG A 95 -10.23 11.29 5.29
CA ARG A 95 -10.00 12.56 6.00
C ARG A 95 -8.69 13.23 5.57
N THR A 96 -8.74 14.54 5.46
CA THR A 96 -7.55 15.37 5.29
C THR A 96 -7.15 15.98 6.62
N LYS A 97 -5.97 16.64 6.66
CA LYS A 97 -5.56 17.44 7.82
C LYS A 97 -6.53 18.58 8.19
N LYS A 98 -7.44 18.97 7.25
CA LYS A 98 -8.46 20.01 7.44
C LYS A 98 -9.85 19.41 7.70
N ASP A 99 -9.94 18.13 8.05
CA ASP A 99 -11.19 17.36 8.22
C ASP A 99 -12.14 17.35 6.99
N GLU A 100 -11.66 17.75 5.82
CA GLU A 100 -12.41 17.62 4.57
C GLU A 100 -12.38 16.17 4.11
N LEU A 101 -13.52 15.61 3.76
CA LEU A 101 -13.61 14.32 3.10
C LEU A 101 -13.10 14.48 1.66
N LYS A 102 -12.07 13.74 1.29
CA LYS A 102 -11.58 13.69 -0.11
C LYS A 102 -11.94 12.37 -0.75
N GLY A 103 -12.22 12.46 -2.05
CA GLY A 103 -12.47 11.32 -2.89
C GLY A 103 -11.45 10.21 -2.69
N LEU A 104 -11.95 8.99 -2.51
CA LEU A 104 -11.17 7.80 -2.25
C LEU A 104 -11.70 6.67 -3.12
N ILE A 105 -10.82 5.90 -3.72
CA ILE A 105 -11.16 4.68 -4.43
C ILE A 105 -10.34 3.50 -3.92
N GLN A 106 -10.90 2.30 -4.05
CA GLN A 106 -10.19 1.05 -3.77
C GLN A 106 -9.82 0.38 -5.07
N LEU A 107 -8.56 0.07 -5.25
CA LEU A 107 -8.05 -0.75 -6.34
C LEU A 107 -7.90 -2.19 -5.86
N THR A 108 -8.29 -3.15 -6.70
CA THR A 108 -8.00 -4.58 -6.54
C THR A 108 -6.99 -4.98 -7.60
N PHE A 109 -5.88 -5.56 -7.20
CA PHE A 109 -4.78 -5.90 -8.08
C PHE A 109 -4.89 -7.31 -8.65
N ASN A 110 -4.32 -7.51 -9.84
CA ASN A 110 -3.96 -8.80 -10.36
C ASN A 110 -2.55 -9.15 -9.81
N ASN A 111 -2.47 -10.12 -8.93
CA ASN A 111 -1.23 -10.42 -8.20
C ASN A 111 -0.11 -10.92 -9.13
N GLN A 112 -0.46 -11.69 -10.17
CA GLN A 112 0.53 -12.16 -11.14
C GLN A 112 1.14 -10.98 -11.91
N GLN A 113 0.31 -10.11 -12.45
CA GLN A 113 0.79 -8.92 -13.18
C GLN A 113 1.60 -7.98 -12.27
N LEU A 114 1.18 -7.83 -11.01
CA LEU A 114 1.93 -7.04 -10.03
C LEU A 114 3.30 -7.68 -9.75
N LEU A 115 3.37 -8.99 -9.60
CA LEU A 115 4.63 -9.71 -9.40
C LEU A 115 5.56 -9.60 -10.61
N ASP A 116 5.01 -9.66 -11.83
CA ASP A 116 5.78 -9.49 -13.06
C ASP A 116 6.39 -8.08 -13.16
N GLU A 117 5.61 -7.04 -12.82
CA GLU A 117 6.09 -5.65 -12.78
C GLU A 117 7.16 -5.45 -11.69
N LEU A 118 7.03 -6.10 -10.54
CA LEU A 118 8.02 -6.06 -9.45
C LEU A 118 9.31 -6.76 -9.87
N ASN A 119 9.24 -7.94 -10.47
CA ASN A 119 10.41 -8.67 -10.99
C ASN A 119 11.14 -7.86 -12.05
N ARG A 120 10.41 -7.24 -12.97
CA ARG A 120 10.98 -6.35 -13.97
C ARG A 120 11.69 -5.16 -13.33
N PHE A 121 11.02 -4.48 -12.37
CA PHE A 121 11.61 -3.34 -11.66
C PHE A 121 12.90 -3.73 -10.93
N ASN A 122 12.89 -4.89 -10.27
CA ASN A 122 14.08 -5.46 -9.62
C ASN A 122 15.25 -5.62 -10.61
N ALA A 123 14.98 -6.21 -11.78
CA ALA A 123 16.00 -6.43 -12.79
C ALA A 123 16.56 -5.12 -13.38
N GLU A 124 15.72 -4.09 -13.52
CA GLU A 124 16.10 -2.80 -14.13
C GLU A 124 16.80 -1.83 -13.16
N ASN A 125 16.60 -1.98 -11.83
CA ASN A 125 16.99 -0.95 -10.85
C ASN A 125 17.96 -1.41 -9.77
N ASP A 126 18.53 -2.60 -9.89
CA ASP A 126 19.45 -3.20 -8.89
C ASP A 126 18.93 -3.01 -7.45
N ALA A 127 17.69 -3.45 -7.24
CA ALA A 127 17.01 -3.35 -5.96
C ALA A 127 16.57 -4.73 -5.49
N ASP A 128 16.52 -4.99 -4.20
CA ASP A 128 15.87 -6.17 -3.65
C ASP A 128 14.41 -5.84 -3.31
N ILE A 129 13.50 -6.80 -3.55
CA ILE A 129 12.08 -6.61 -3.30
C ILE A 129 11.61 -7.65 -2.31
N TYR A 130 10.90 -7.18 -1.28
CA TYR A 130 10.29 -8.01 -0.26
C TYR A 130 8.77 -7.82 -0.27
N ILE A 131 8.04 -8.92 -0.27
CA ILE A 131 6.59 -8.97 -0.07
C ILE A 131 6.36 -9.57 1.32
N GLY A 132 5.80 -8.80 2.24
CA GLY A 132 5.67 -9.23 3.61
C GLY A 132 4.28 -9.00 4.21
N LYS A 133 3.78 -10.01 4.91
CA LYS A 133 2.57 -9.87 5.72
C LYS A 133 2.91 -9.23 7.05
N VAL A 134 2.16 -8.19 7.42
CA VAL A 134 2.37 -7.45 8.67
C VAL A 134 2.04 -8.34 9.87
N ALA A 135 2.95 -8.34 10.85
CA ALA A 135 2.79 -9.00 12.13
C ALA A 135 2.28 -8.01 13.18
N TYR A 136 1.07 -8.22 13.63
CA TYR A 136 0.44 -7.35 14.64
C TYR A 136 0.84 -7.76 16.05
N GLN A 137 1.22 -6.79 16.87
CA GLN A 137 1.66 -7.00 18.24
C GLN A 137 1.04 -5.98 19.21
N GLU A 138 0.92 -6.37 20.46
CA GLU A 138 0.52 -5.46 21.51
C GLU A 138 1.48 -4.28 21.61
N THR A 139 0.94 -3.07 21.75
CA THR A 139 1.71 -1.83 21.87
C THR A 139 2.80 -1.95 22.93
N ARG A 140 2.48 -2.52 24.11
CA ARG A 140 3.44 -2.72 25.21
C ARG A 140 4.64 -3.58 24.82
N LYS A 141 4.44 -4.62 23.99
CA LYS A 141 5.53 -5.49 23.52
C LYS A 141 6.46 -4.78 22.58
N ILE A 142 5.92 -3.91 21.76
CA ILE A 142 6.72 -3.10 20.82
C ILE A 142 7.47 -2.00 21.59
N GLU A 143 6.78 -1.28 22.48
CA GLU A 143 7.39 -0.22 23.28
C GLU A 143 8.44 -0.74 24.25
N GLY A 144 8.24 -1.93 24.83
CA GLY A 144 9.21 -2.59 25.71
C GLY A 144 10.54 -2.92 25.04
N ARG A 145 10.62 -2.88 23.69
CA ARG A 145 11.87 -3.02 22.96
C ARG A 145 12.67 -1.72 22.88
N ILE A 146 12.00 -0.58 23.11
CA ILE A 146 12.62 0.73 23.06
C ILE A 146 13.05 1.09 24.49
N SER A 147 14.33 1.32 24.68
CA SER A 147 14.89 1.71 25.99
C SER A 147 14.40 3.10 26.42
N LYS A 148 14.51 3.40 27.71
CA LYS A 148 14.25 4.74 28.27
C LYS A 148 15.11 5.82 27.59
N ASN A 149 16.28 5.46 27.08
CA ASN A 149 17.20 6.35 26.37
C ASN A 149 16.90 6.46 24.85
N ASN A 150 15.71 6.03 24.43
CA ASN A 150 15.19 6.14 23.06
C ASN A 150 16.04 5.41 21.99
N PHE A 151 16.59 4.27 22.32
CA PHE A 151 17.18 3.35 21.34
C PHE A 151 16.48 1.99 21.39
N LEU A 152 16.49 1.25 20.28
CA LEU A 152 15.93 -0.07 20.17
C LEU A 152 17.01 -1.12 20.39
N ASN A 153 16.85 -1.94 21.43
CA ASN A 153 17.66 -3.14 21.59
C ASN A 153 17.25 -4.18 20.55
N VAL A 154 18.19 -4.54 19.68
CA VAL A 154 17.95 -5.57 18.66
C VAL A 154 17.77 -6.91 19.37
N PRO A 155 16.60 -7.59 19.20
CA PRO A 155 16.40 -8.91 19.79
C PRO A 155 17.46 -9.89 19.25
N LYS A 156 17.86 -10.86 20.08
CA LYS A 156 18.91 -11.83 19.74
C LYS A 156 18.70 -12.60 18.43
N GLN A 157 17.43 -12.78 18.02
CA GLN A 157 17.07 -13.45 16.78
C GLN A 157 17.17 -12.55 15.54
N PHE A 158 17.48 -11.26 15.70
CA PHE A 158 17.66 -10.31 14.62
C PHE A 158 19.11 -9.84 14.60
N SER A 159 19.59 -9.45 13.42
CA SER A 159 20.89 -8.82 13.26
C SER A 159 20.77 -7.59 12.36
N LEU A 160 21.48 -6.53 12.70
CA LEU A 160 21.55 -5.31 11.89
C LEU A 160 22.32 -5.54 10.57
N ASN A 161 23.09 -6.61 10.49
CA ASN A 161 23.81 -7.03 9.28
C ASN A 161 22.98 -7.96 8.38
N CYS A 162 21.76 -8.33 8.80
CA CYS A 162 20.85 -9.18 8.04
C CYS A 162 19.68 -8.34 7.53
N GLU A 163 19.62 -8.13 6.21
CA GLU A 163 18.59 -7.31 5.57
C GLU A 163 17.18 -7.83 5.87
N GLU A 164 16.94 -9.13 5.81
CA GLU A 164 15.63 -9.70 6.13
C GLU A 164 15.22 -9.40 7.58
N SER A 165 16.15 -9.40 8.53
CA SER A 165 15.87 -9.02 9.92
C SER A 165 15.40 -7.56 10.02
N LEU A 166 16.02 -6.66 9.25
CA LEU A 166 15.61 -5.26 9.17
C LEU A 166 14.23 -5.11 8.53
N ILE A 167 13.96 -5.86 7.46
CA ILE A 167 12.63 -5.89 6.82
C ILE A 167 11.55 -6.39 7.78
N ARG A 168 11.83 -7.41 8.59
CA ARG A 168 10.88 -7.91 9.61
C ARG A 168 10.51 -6.85 10.65
N LEU A 169 11.39 -5.89 10.96
CA LEU A 169 11.06 -4.76 11.82
C LEU A 169 10.04 -3.81 11.16
N LEU A 170 10.16 -3.61 9.85
CA LEU A 170 9.19 -2.81 9.08
C LEU A 170 7.84 -3.51 8.89
N LEU A 171 7.76 -4.80 9.14
CA LEU A 171 6.52 -5.58 9.10
C LEU A 171 5.83 -5.66 10.48
N LEU A 172 6.30 -4.93 11.49
CA LEU A 172 5.64 -4.86 12.79
C LEU A 172 4.64 -3.71 12.83
N LYS A 173 3.44 -3.98 13.37
CA LYS A 173 2.38 -2.99 13.57
C LYS A 173 1.61 -3.26 14.86
N ARG A 174 1.02 -2.22 15.43
CA ARG A 174 0.19 -2.34 16.64
C ARG A 174 -1.10 -3.09 16.36
N ASN A 175 -1.57 -3.91 17.31
CA ASN A 175 -2.84 -4.65 17.22
C ASN A 175 -4.06 -3.74 16.97
N ALA A 176 -4.02 -2.47 17.36
CA ALA A 176 -5.07 -1.51 17.06
C ALA A 176 -5.40 -1.39 15.55
N PHE A 177 -4.46 -1.77 14.69
CA PHE A 177 -4.59 -1.73 13.23
C PHE A 177 -4.79 -3.11 12.59
N ILE A 178 -5.08 -4.15 13.38
CA ILE A 178 -5.21 -5.55 12.88
C ILE A 178 -6.28 -5.69 11.78
N ALA A 179 -7.32 -4.85 11.83
CA ALA A 179 -8.36 -4.83 10.80
C ALA A 179 -7.85 -4.44 9.40
N GLU A 180 -6.68 -3.83 9.30
CA GLU A 180 -6.09 -3.50 8.00
C GLU A 180 -5.58 -4.73 7.27
N ASN A 181 -5.26 -5.82 7.98
CA ASN A 181 -4.73 -7.06 7.40
C ASN A 181 -3.71 -6.79 6.30
N GLU A 182 -2.65 -6.09 6.68
CA GLU A 182 -1.76 -5.43 5.74
C GLU A 182 -0.71 -6.38 5.15
N ILE A 183 -0.50 -6.25 3.83
CA ILE A 183 0.68 -6.74 3.13
C ILE A 183 1.49 -5.53 2.67
N ARG A 184 2.78 -5.53 2.93
CA ARG A 184 3.74 -4.51 2.47
C ARG A 184 4.59 -5.05 1.35
N ILE A 185 4.68 -4.28 0.27
CA ILE A 185 5.70 -4.47 -0.75
C ILE A 185 6.80 -3.46 -0.43
N ILE A 186 8.01 -3.95 -0.23
CA ILE A 186 9.16 -3.18 0.23
C ILE A 186 10.26 -3.30 -0.80
N ILE A 187 10.74 -2.17 -1.30
CA ILE A 187 11.85 -2.07 -2.23
C ILE A 187 13.07 -1.56 -1.45
N VAL A 188 14.19 -2.28 -1.56
CA VAL A 188 15.46 -1.91 -0.96
C VAL A 188 16.46 -1.61 -2.07
N LYS A 189 16.86 -0.36 -2.21
CA LYS A 189 17.86 0.05 -3.18
C LYS A 189 19.27 -0.26 -2.66
N LYS A 190 20.18 -0.63 -3.53
CA LYS A 190 21.59 -0.85 -3.15
C LYS A 190 22.24 0.44 -2.70
N GLU A 191 21.99 1.52 -3.43
CA GLU A 191 22.51 2.84 -3.09
C GLU A 191 21.47 3.68 -2.33
N PRO A 192 21.93 4.54 -1.40
CA PRO A 192 21.05 5.46 -0.70
C PRO A 192 20.31 6.40 -1.65
N ASP A 193 19.04 6.64 -1.36
CA ASP A 193 18.21 7.58 -2.08
C ASP A 193 17.46 8.46 -1.06
N LEU A 194 17.74 9.74 -1.07
CA LEU A 194 17.19 10.71 -0.11
C LEU A 194 15.78 11.19 -0.47
N GLN A 195 15.19 10.66 -1.54
CA GLN A 195 13.84 11.02 -1.93
C GLN A 195 12.82 10.51 -0.90
N SER A 196 11.71 11.21 -0.78
CA SER A 196 10.58 10.81 0.07
C SER A 196 9.84 9.57 -0.44
N GLY A 197 10.11 9.13 -1.66
CA GLY A 197 9.56 7.94 -2.28
C GLY A 197 10.00 7.76 -3.72
N ILE A 198 9.73 6.56 -4.24
CA ILE A 198 10.06 6.18 -5.61
C ILE A 198 8.81 5.78 -6.38
N LYS A 199 8.90 5.78 -7.70
CA LYS A 199 7.82 5.43 -8.63
C LYS A 199 8.16 4.13 -9.35
N LEU A 200 7.30 3.14 -9.22
CA LEU A 200 7.33 1.95 -10.07
C LEU A 200 6.41 2.21 -11.26
N TYR A 201 7.00 2.56 -12.41
CA TYR A 201 6.26 2.77 -13.65
C TYR A 201 5.84 1.43 -14.26
N TYR A 202 4.55 1.29 -14.61
CA TYR A 202 4.05 0.09 -15.28
C TYR A 202 4.53 0.03 -16.72
N LYS A 203 4.78 -1.18 -17.21
CA LYS A 203 4.91 -1.48 -18.64
C LYS A 203 3.65 -2.12 -19.21
N CYS A 204 2.91 -2.85 -18.38
CA CYS A 204 1.58 -3.33 -18.74
C CYS A 204 0.55 -2.18 -18.72
N GLN A 205 -0.60 -2.43 -19.34
CA GLN A 205 -1.72 -1.50 -19.21
C GLN A 205 -2.26 -1.52 -17.77
N PRO A 206 -2.66 -0.38 -17.19
CA PRO A 206 -3.28 -0.35 -15.86
C PRO A 206 -4.47 -1.30 -15.74
N THR A 207 -5.21 -1.52 -16.85
CA THR A 207 -6.34 -2.47 -16.91
C THR A 207 -5.94 -3.94 -16.78
N ASP A 208 -4.70 -4.29 -17.03
CA ASP A 208 -4.18 -5.65 -16.82
C ASP A 208 -3.73 -5.83 -15.37
N LEU A 209 -3.10 -4.78 -14.82
CA LEU A 209 -2.60 -4.76 -13.44
C LEU A 209 -3.73 -4.67 -12.40
N ILE A 210 -4.80 -3.92 -12.71
CA ILE A 210 -5.91 -3.65 -11.80
C ILE A 210 -7.15 -4.39 -12.30
N SER A 211 -7.54 -5.43 -11.58
CA SER A 211 -8.68 -6.28 -11.93
C SER A 211 -10.02 -5.62 -11.64
N ARG A 212 -10.09 -4.76 -10.61
CA ARG A 212 -11.33 -4.10 -10.19
C ARG A 212 -11.05 -2.76 -9.50
N ILE A 213 -11.99 -1.83 -9.68
CA ILE A 213 -12.04 -0.58 -8.93
C ILE A 213 -13.34 -0.55 -8.15
N THR A 214 -13.27 -0.24 -6.85
CA THR A 214 -14.44 -0.01 -6.00
C THR A 214 -14.51 1.47 -5.67
N ILE A 215 -15.64 2.07 -5.93
CA ILE A 215 -15.97 3.46 -5.60
C ILE A 215 -17.01 3.47 -4.48
N ASN A 216 -17.06 4.56 -3.74
CA ASN A 216 -18.09 4.78 -2.72
C ASN A 216 -18.64 6.20 -2.92
N ASP A 217 -19.93 6.31 -3.20
CA ASP A 217 -20.58 7.57 -3.56
C ASP A 217 -20.45 8.67 -2.52
N TRP A 218 -20.23 8.31 -1.27
CA TRP A 218 -19.96 9.26 -0.19
C TRP A 218 -18.57 9.89 -0.25
N PHE A 219 -17.62 9.20 -0.87
CA PHE A 219 -16.20 9.57 -0.88
C PHE A 219 -15.66 9.81 -2.27
N THR A 220 -16.49 9.77 -3.32
CA THR A 220 -16.05 9.94 -4.71
C THR A 220 -16.76 11.10 -5.38
N THR A 221 -16.06 11.72 -6.34
CA THR A 221 -16.60 12.82 -7.13
C THR A 221 -17.68 12.30 -8.08
N LYS A 222 -18.78 13.05 -8.18
CA LYS A 222 -19.87 12.74 -9.12
C LYS A 222 -19.32 12.61 -10.55
N GLY A 223 -19.67 11.52 -11.21
CA GLY A 223 -19.25 11.24 -12.60
C GLY A 223 -17.94 10.44 -12.72
N LEU A 224 -17.23 10.17 -11.62
CA LEU A 224 -15.99 9.38 -11.66
C LEU A 224 -16.21 7.99 -12.27
N LYS A 225 -17.32 7.31 -11.96
CA LYS A 225 -17.64 6.00 -12.54
C LYS A 225 -17.63 6.02 -14.07
N ALA A 226 -18.30 7.02 -14.67
CA ALA A 226 -18.34 7.17 -16.12
C ALA A 226 -16.92 7.38 -16.71
N GLN A 227 -16.06 8.13 -16.05
CA GLN A 227 -14.67 8.31 -16.48
C GLN A 227 -13.87 7.02 -16.42
N LEU A 228 -14.07 6.23 -15.34
CA LEU A 228 -13.38 4.95 -15.16
C LEU A 228 -13.79 3.91 -16.22
N GLU A 229 -15.07 3.86 -16.57
CA GLU A 229 -15.63 2.88 -17.50
C GLU A 229 -15.48 3.26 -18.99
N SER A 230 -15.34 4.54 -19.30
CA SER A 230 -15.24 4.98 -20.71
C SER A 230 -13.88 4.64 -21.32
N PRO A 231 -13.82 4.38 -22.63
CA PRO A 231 -12.61 3.99 -23.34
C PRO A 231 -11.44 4.97 -23.15
N ILE A 232 -10.22 4.44 -23.11
CA ILE A 232 -8.99 5.24 -23.06
C ILE A 232 -8.94 6.15 -24.32
N GLY A 233 -8.50 7.39 -24.13
CA GLY A 233 -8.41 8.39 -25.20
C GLY A 233 -9.67 9.26 -25.36
N GLN A 234 -10.75 8.93 -24.67
CA GLN A 234 -11.91 9.81 -24.52
C GLN A 234 -11.76 10.76 -23.33
N SER A 235 -12.58 11.79 -23.28
CA SER A 235 -12.69 12.67 -22.11
C SER A 235 -14.16 12.93 -21.78
N ILE A 236 -14.45 13.02 -20.47
CA ILE A 236 -15.76 13.42 -19.96
C ILE A 236 -15.55 14.70 -19.15
N ASN A 237 -16.24 15.77 -19.54
CA ASN A 237 -16.08 17.09 -18.93
C ASN A 237 -14.60 17.58 -18.86
N GLY A 238 -13.81 17.27 -19.90
CA GLY A 238 -12.39 17.64 -19.96
C GLY A 238 -11.44 16.75 -19.13
N LEU A 239 -11.94 15.71 -18.48
CA LEU A 239 -11.16 14.77 -17.71
C LEU A 239 -10.94 13.45 -18.47
N PRO A 240 -9.75 12.84 -18.38
CA PRO A 240 -9.41 11.64 -19.13
C PRO A 240 -10.25 10.43 -18.69
N CYS A 241 -10.47 9.50 -19.62
CA CYS A 241 -11.13 8.22 -19.37
C CYS A 241 -10.08 7.10 -19.24
N TYR A 242 -10.43 6.03 -18.50
CA TYR A 242 -9.46 5.05 -18.02
C TYR A 242 -9.67 3.60 -18.52
N GLY A 243 -10.76 3.32 -19.23
CA GLY A 243 -10.97 2.08 -19.97
C GLY A 243 -11.31 0.83 -19.15
N PHE A 244 -11.79 0.98 -17.91
CA PHE A 244 -12.22 -0.16 -17.08
C PHE A 244 -13.63 -0.64 -17.46
N THR A 245 -13.82 -0.97 -18.75
CA THR A 245 -15.09 -1.51 -19.23
C THR A 245 -15.42 -2.85 -18.57
N PRO A 246 -16.71 -3.21 -18.44
CA PRO A 246 -17.13 -4.51 -17.95
C PRO A 246 -16.52 -5.66 -18.76
N VAL A 247 -16.16 -6.74 -18.08
CA VAL A 247 -15.64 -7.96 -18.71
C VAL A 247 -16.80 -8.98 -18.81
N ILE A 248 -16.98 -9.56 -19.98
CA ILE A 248 -17.97 -10.62 -20.21
C ILE A 248 -17.26 -11.97 -20.06
N ASP A 249 -17.74 -12.85 -19.18
CA ASP A 249 -17.21 -14.20 -19.02
C ASP A 249 -17.63 -15.14 -20.16
N ILE A 250 -17.06 -16.34 -20.18
CA ILE A 250 -17.34 -17.37 -21.19
C ILE A 250 -18.82 -17.84 -21.21
N LYS A 251 -19.59 -17.51 -20.16
CA LYS A 251 -21.04 -17.78 -20.08
C LYS A 251 -21.89 -16.59 -20.49
N GLY A 252 -21.28 -15.52 -21.00
CA GLY A 252 -21.93 -14.28 -21.37
C GLY A 252 -22.37 -13.41 -20.20
N LYS A 253 -21.94 -13.71 -18.95
CA LYS A 253 -22.25 -12.91 -17.80
C LYS A 253 -21.35 -11.69 -17.72
N ASN A 254 -21.95 -10.53 -17.57
CA ASN A 254 -21.25 -9.26 -17.43
C ASN A 254 -20.68 -9.10 -16.01
N HIS A 255 -19.38 -8.93 -15.89
CA HIS A 255 -18.68 -8.66 -14.63
C HIS A 255 -18.17 -7.21 -14.63
N PRO A 256 -18.81 -6.30 -13.89
CA PRO A 256 -18.37 -4.92 -13.83
C PRO A 256 -16.98 -4.83 -13.19
N ARG A 257 -16.07 -4.07 -13.81
CA ARG A 257 -14.74 -3.77 -13.26
C ARG A 257 -14.78 -2.56 -12.33
N VAL A 258 -15.77 -1.69 -12.47
CA VAL A 258 -16.05 -0.60 -11.53
C VAL A 258 -17.31 -0.97 -10.76
N VAL A 259 -17.21 -1.10 -9.45
CA VAL A 259 -18.32 -1.44 -8.56
C VAL A 259 -18.51 -0.35 -7.51
N GLU A 260 -19.76 -0.10 -7.20
CA GLU A 260 -20.13 0.79 -6.11
C GLU A 260 -20.12 0.02 -4.78
N SER A 261 -19.59 0.64 -3.76
CA SER A 261 -19.67 0.10 -2.40
C SER A 261 -20.98 0.53 -1.78
N HIS A 262 -21.93 -0.38 -1.67
CA HIS A 262 -23.25 -0.11 -1.06
C HIS A 262 -23.23 -0.12 0.48
N ILE A 263 -22.08 0.09 1.11
CA ILE A 263 -21.96 0.07 2.58
C ILE A 263 -22.93 1.06 3.24
N TYR A 264 -23.30 2.14 2.52
CA TYR A 264 -24.21 3.19 3.01
C TYR A 264 -25.54 3.31 2.24
N SER A 265 -25.87 2.38 1.32
CA SER A 265 -26.97 2.57 0.37
C SER A 265 -28.37 2.53 1.00
N HIS A 266 -28.56 2.23 2.28
CA HIS A 266 -29.89 1.98 2.83
C HIS A 266 -30.31 2.72 4.09
N GLN A 267 -29.56 3.61 4.66
CA GLN A 267 -30.09 4.59 5.65
C GLN A 267 -28.99 5.63 5.98
N HIS A 268 -29.33 6.90 5.93
CA HIS A 268 -28.52 7.95 6.55
C HIS A 268 -28.28 7.61 8.03
N PRO A 269 -27.12 7.15 8.46
CA PRO A 269 -26.86 7.12 9.88
C PRO A 269 -26.84 8.59 10.33
N LYS A 270 -27.78 8.98 11.15
CA LYS A 270 -27.65 10.20 11.94
C LYS A 270 -26.47 9.94 12.88
N PHE A 271 -25.29 10.40 12.51
CA PHE A 271 -24.18 10.44 13.44
C PHE A 271 -24.54 11.41 14.55
N VAL A 272 -24.91 10.89 15.70
CA VAL A 272 -24.91 11.64 16.94
C VAL A 272 -23.45 11.74 17.36
N VAL A 273 -22.87 12.91 17.19
CA VAL A 273 -21.57 13.24 17.79
C VAL A 273 -21.81 13.30 19.30
N VAL A 274 -21.31 12.33 20.04
CA VAL A 274 -21.23 12.35 21.50
C VAL A 274 -19.90 12.97 21.89
#